data_73c44338241070405ac17e11a2b64a2d
#
_entry.id   73c44338241070405ac17e11a2b64a2d
#
_cell.length_a   1.000
_cell.length_b   1.000
_cell.length_c   1.000
_cell.angle_alpha   90.00
_cell.angle_beta   90.00
_cell.angle_gamma   90.00
#
_symmetry.space_group_name_H-M   'P 1'
#
loop_
_entity.id
_entity.type
_entity.pdbx_description
1 polymer ?
#
loop_
_entity_poly.entity_id
_entity_poly.type
_entity_poly.pdbx_seq_one_letter_code
_entity_poly.pdbx_strand_id
1 'polypeptide(L)'
;MTGIRQDQVDQAPVISEVFPKLEVFLEDLPFLGHRILFDYSFLKKAAVDLKRPFEKQGIDTLRIARCFLPQLEHRTLTYLCEYYSIAHDAHRAFADAEATSRLYEIFCREFYGKEENIFQPQQLIFKVKKDTPATKAQKEQLYRLIIQHKLEIDYDVEKLSRSEASRKIDKIRACQMI
;
A
#
# COMPACT_ATOMS: atom_id res chain seq x y z
N MET A 1 -13.95 -4.71 -2.93
CA MET A 1 -13.48 -3.42 -3.53
C MET A 1 -13.49 -2.36 -2.44
N THR A 2 -12.56 -1.42 -2.43
CA THR A 2 -12.35 -0.44 -1.33
C THR A 2 -13.48 0.58 -1.14
N GLY A 3 -14.43 0.68 -2.07
CA GLY A 3 -15.51 1.70 -2.03
C GLY A 3 -15.03 3.14 -2.23
N ILE A 4 -13.75 3.36 -2.59
CA ILE A 4 -13.21 4.69 -2.90
C ILE A 4 -13.68 5.08 -4.31
N ARG A 5 -14.30 6.26 -4.43
CA ARG A 5 -14.77 6.80 -5.71
C ARG A 5 -13.76 7.78 -6.31
N GLN A 6 -13.85 8.00 -7.62
CA GLN A 6 -12.93 8.88 -8.33
C GLN A 6 -13.00 10.34 -7.82
N ASP A 7 -14.19 10.85 -7.52
CA ASP A 7 -14.38 12.18 -6.97
C ASP A 7 -13.64 12.41 -5.64
N GLN A 8 -13.53 11.38 -4.80
CA GLN A 8 -12.78 11.43 -3.55
C GLN A 8 -11.27 11.48 -3.80
N VAL A 9 -10.80 10.74 -4.82
CA VAL A 9 -9.37 10.75 -5.20
C VAL A 9 -8.97 12.10 -5.80
N ASP A 10 -9.83 12.68 -6.64
CA ASP A 10 -9.57 13.96 -7.32
C ASP A 10 -9.48 15.13 -6.32
N GLN A 11 -10.18 15.03 -5.19
CA GLN A 11 -10.16 16.03 -4.11
C GLN A 11 -9.11 15.74 -3.04
N ALA A 12 -8.48 14.58 -3.06
CA ALA A 12 -7.51 14.20 -2.05
C ALA A 12 -6.18 14.97 -2.23
N PRO A 13 -5.50 15.34 -1.15
CA PRO A 13 -4.20 15.96 -1.23
C PRO A 13 -3.18 15.00 -1.83
N VAL A 14 -2.22 15.53 -2.57
CA VAL A 14 -1.13 14.73 -3.15
C VAL A 14 -0.17 14.24 -2.07
N ILE A 15 0.50 13.12 -2.33
CA ILE A 15 1.38 12.47 -1.35
C ILE A 15 2.51 13.39 -0.86
N SER A 16 2.99 14.31 -1.70
CA SER A 16 4.04 15.28 -1.32
C SER A 16 3.59 16.26 -0.24
N GLU A 17 2.30 16.52 -0.11
CA GLU A 17 1.73 17.39 0.94
C GLU A 17 1.44 16.61 2.22
N VAL A 18 1.05 15.33 2.06
CA VAL A 18 0.66 14.47 3.19
C VAL A 18 1.89 13.88 3.87
N PHE A 19 2.92 13.50 3.11
CA PHE A 19 4.06 12.75 3.62
C PHE A 19 4.80 13.44 4.77
N PRO A 20 5.09 14.75 4.73
CA PRO A 20 5.72 15.44 5.85
C PRO A 20 4.88 15.39 7.15
N LYS A 21 3.56 15.48 7.03
CA LYS A 21 2.65 15.39 8.18
C LYS A 21 2.62 13.96 8.73
N LEU A 22 2.69 12.97 7.85
CA LEU A 22 2.78 11.57 8.23
C LEU A 22 4.09 11.28 8.98
N GLU A 23 5.23 11.83 8.55
CA GLU A 23 6.50 11.66 9.24
C GLU A 23 6.44 12.22 10.67
N VAL A 24 5.86 13.40 10.84
CA VAL A 24 5.67 14.01 12.17
C VAL A 24 4.75 13.16 13.05
N PHE A 25 3.66 12.64 12.48
CA PHE A 25 2.72 11.78 13.20
C PHE A 25 3.33 10.44 13.61
N LEU A 26 4.16 9.85 12.77
CA LEU A 26 4.76 8.54 13.00
C LEU A 26 5.92 8.58 13.99
N GLU A 27 6.63 9.69 14.09
CA GLU A 27 7.85 9.80 14.88
C GLU A 27 8.77 8.57 14.70
N ASP A 28 9.29 8.02 15.79
CA ASP A 28 10.11 6.81 15.79
C ASP A 28 9.32 5.53 16.14
N LEU A 29 7.99 5.62 16.22
CA LEU A 29 7.15 4.48 16.55
C LEU A 29 7.19 3.40 15.45
N PRO A 30 7.20 2.11 15.84
CA PRO A 30 7.08 1.03 14.89
C PRO A 30 5.66 0.93 14.33
N PHE A 31 5.55 0.44 13.10
CA PHE A 31 4.26 0.11 12.51
C PHE A 31 3.67 -1.16 13.12
N LEU A 32 2.36 -1.19 13.22
CA LEU A 32 1.59 -2.41 13.44
C LEU A 32 0.67 -2.62 12.23
N GLY A 33 0.70 -3.81 11.65
CA GLY A 33 -0.16 -4.09 10.51
C GLY A 33 -0.38 -5.58 10.26
N HIS A 34 -1.37 -5.89 9.45
CA HIS A 34 -1.61 -7.23 8.94
C HIS A 34 -1.04 -7.33 7.53
N ARG A 35 0.13 -7.97 7.35
CA ARG A 35 0.96 -7.93 6.14
C ARG A 35 1.59 -6.53 5.95
N ILE A 36 2.09 -5.97 7.01
CA ILE A 36 2.58 -4.57 7.09
C ILE A 36 3.59 -4.19 6.02
N LEU A 37 4.37 -5.14 5.49
CA LEU A 37 5.34 -4.86 4.44
C LEU A 37 4.66 -4.37 3.15
N PHE A 38 3.40 -4.74 2.91
CA PHE A 38 2.62 -4.26 1.79
C PHE A 38 2.38 -2.75 1.92
N ASP A 39 1.84 -2.29 3.04
CA ASP A 39 1.56 -0.87 3.30
C ASP A 39 2.85 -0.05 3.34
N TYR A 40 3.87 -0.57 4.03
CA TYR A 40 5.19 0.05 4.07
C TYR A 40 5.79 0.24 2.67
N SER A 41 5.55 -0.68 1.74
CA SER A 41 6.07 -0.61 0.38
C SER A 41 5.62 0.65 -0.38
N PHE A 42 4.38 1.08 -0.18
CA PHE A 42 3.84 2.30 -0.77
C PHE A 42 4.46 3.55 -0.14
N LEU A 43 4.57 3.58 1.20
CA LEU A 43 5.20 4.70 1.90
C LEU A 43 6.68 4.81 1.55
N LYS A 44 7.40 3.68 1.50
CA LYS A 44 8.80 3.64 1.10
C LYS A 44 9.01 4.13 -0.33
N LYS A 45 8.12 3.75 -1.24
CA LYS A 45 8.16 4.27 -2.61
C LYS A 45 7.93 5.78 -2.64
N ALA A 46 6.93 6.28 -1.93
CA ALA A 46 6.66 7.72 -1.84
C ALA A 46 7.86 8.49 -1.27
N ALA A 47 8.48 7.98 -0.22
CA ALA A 47 9.69 8.57 0.37
C ALA A 47 10.84 8.67 -0.64
N VAL A 48 11.09 7.58 -1.39
CA VAL A 48 12.13 7.56 -2.43
C VAL A 48 11.84 8.56 -3.54
N ASP A 49 10.59 8.65 -4.00
CA ASP A 49 10.16 9.60 -5.02
C ASP A 49 10.33 11.06 -4.53
N LEU A 50 10.11 11.29 -3.22
CA LEU A 50 10.33 12.59 -2.56
C LEU A 50 11.78 12.84 -2.10
N LYS A 51 12.69 11.90 -2.37
CA LYS A 51 14.11 11.94 -1.95
C LYS A 51 14.28 12.09 -0.43
N ARG A 52 13.42 11.44 0.35
CA ARG A 52 13.43 11.45 1.81
C ARG A 52 13.91 10.10 2.35
N PRO A 53 14.74 10.08 3.41
CA PRO A 53 15.03 8.85 4.13
C PRO A 53 13.77 8.36 4.83
N PHE A 54 13.48 7.05 4.76
CA PHE A 54 12.30 6.49 5.42
C PHE A 54 12.57 5.01 5.75
N GLU A 55 13.14 4.77 6.92
CA GLU A 55 13.38 3.45 7.46
C GLU A 55 12.53 3.26 8.70
N LYS A 56 11.76 2.19 8.76
CA LYS A 56 10.85 1.90 9.87
C LYS A 56 10.93 0.44 10.29
N GLN A 57 10.60 0.21 11.54
CA GLN A 57 10.35 -1.12 12.08
C GLN A 57 8.85 -1.39 12.08
N GLY A 58 8.47 -2.66 12.13
CA GLY A 58 7.07 -3.04 12.20
C GLY A 58 6.84 -4.41 12.82
N ILE A 59 5.63 -4.59 13.29
CA ILE A 59 5.08 -5.84 13.81
C ILE A 59 4.02 -6.32 12.83
N ASP A 60 4.12 -7.57 12.38
CA ASP A 60 3.19 -8.15 11.41
C ASP A 60 2.30 -9.20 12.05
N THR A 61 1.01 -8.87 12.25
CA THR A 61 0.04 -9.80 12.82
C THR A 61 -0.19 -11.04 11.95
N LEU A 62 0.02 -10.96 10.62
CA LEU A 62 -0.02 -12.14 9.76
C LEU A 62 1.12 -13.12 10.08
N ARG A 63 2.31 -12.61 10.40
CA ARG A 63 3.45 -13.42 10.81
C ARG A 63 3.15 -14.14 12.14
N ILE A 64 2.57 -13.43 13.10
CA ILE A 64 2.14 -14.00 14.39
C ILE A 64 1.09 -15.11 14.15
N ALA A 65 0.06 -14.81 13.34
CA ALA A 65 -0.98 -15.78 13.01
C ALA A 65 -0.42 -17.04 12.32
N ARG A 66 0.56 -16.90 11.44
CA ARG A 66 1.22 -18.05 10.80
C ARG A 66 1.99 -18.93 11.77
N CYS A 67 2.59 -18.33 12.79
CA CYS A 67 3.34 -19.04 13.81
C CYS A 67 2.41 -19.83 14.75
N PHE A 68 1.40 -19.17 15.29
CA PHE A 68 0.60 -19.72 16.38
C PHE A 68 -0.72 -20.36 15.96
N LEU A 69 -1.18 -20.10 14.75
CA LEU A 69 -2.46 -20.61 14.23
C LEU A 69 -2.26 -21.39 12.91
N PRO A 70 -1.29 -22.36 12.86
CA PRO A 70 -1.03 -23.11 11.64
C PRO A 70 -2.22 -23.99 11.21
N GLN A 71 -3.12 -24.31 12.14
CA GLN A 71 -4.30 -25.15 11.92
C GLN A 71 -5.45 -24.43 11.20
N LEU A 72 -5.45 -23.09 11.16
CA LEU A 72 -6.51 -22.34 10.48
C LEU A 72 -6.35 -22.45 8.95
N GLU A 73 -7.46 -22.54 8.23
CA GLU A 73 -7.49 -22.62 6.77
C GLU A 73 -6.98 -21.32 6.14
N HIS A 74 -7.45 -20.18 6.67
CA HIS A 74 -7.05 -18.85 6.20
C HIS A 74 -6.52 -17.99 7.35
N ARG A 75 -5.71 -16.99 7.01
CA ARG A 75 -5.15 -16.01 7.96
C ARG A 75 -5.24 -14.60 7.40
N THR A 76 -6.30 -14.34 6.62
CA THR A 76 -6.63 -12.96 6.22
C THR A 76 -7.16 -12.20 7.42
N LEU A 77 -7.04 -10.87 7.42
CA LEU A 77 -7.55 -10.06 8.52
C LEU A 77 -9.04 -10.33 8.77
N THR A 78 -9.85 -10.35 7.71
CA THR A 78 -11.29 -10.65 7.79
C THR A 78 -11.55 -12.00 8.45
N TYR A 79 -10.87 -13.06 8.01
CA TYR A 79 -11.05 -14.39 8.58
C TYR A 79 -10.68 -14.45 10.07
N LEU A 80 -9.58 -13.79 10.45
CA LEU A 80 -9.15 -13.73 11.85
C LEU A 80 -10.09 -12.87 12.70
N CYS A 81 -10.64 -11.81 12.15
CA CYS A 81 -11.66 -11.01 12.82
C CYS A 81 -12.93 -11.83 13.09
N GLU A 82 -13.40 -12.61 12.13
CA GLU A 82 -14.51 -13.53 12.30
C GLU A 82 -14.21 -14.58 13.36
N TYR A 83 -13.02 -15.23 13.30
CA TYR A 83 -12.58 -16.25 14.24
C TYR A 83 -12.53 -15.73 15.69
N TYR A 84 -12.06 -14.50 15.90
CA TYR A 84 -11.95 -13.87 17.21
C TYR A 84 -13.15 -12.96 17.58
N SER A 85 -14.20 -12.97 16.77
CA SER A 85 -15.40 -12.12 17.00
C SER A 85 -15.08 -10.62 17.12
N ILE A 86 -14.10 -10.15 16.32
CA ILE A 86 -13.77 -8.73 16.20
C ILE A 86 -14.69 -8.09 15.16
N ALA A 87 -15.42 -7.04 15.54
CA ALA A 87 -16.22 -6.26 14.60
C ALA A 87 -15.29 -5.61 13.56
N HIS A 88 -15.53 -5.85 12.27
CA HIS A 88 -14.69 -5.40 11.19
C HIS A 88 -15.48 -5.01 9.95
N ASP A 89 -15.36 -3.74 9.53
CA ASP A 89 -15.86 -3.26 8.24
C ASP A 89 -14.69 -3.29 7.23
N ALA A 90 -14.58 -4.42 6.55
CA ALA A 90 -13.45 -4.73 5.67
C ALA A 90 -13.27 -3.69 4.55
N HIS A 91 -12.01 -3.44 4.19
CA HIS A 91 -11.59 -2.52 3.12
C HIS A 91 -11.79 -1.04 3.43
N ARG A 92 -11.93 -0.69 4.71
CA ARG A 92 -11.84 0.67 5.23
C ARG A 92 -10.57 0.80 6.06
N ALA A 93 -9.62 1.63 5.60
CA ALA A 93 -8.29 1.74 6.19
C ALA A 93 -8.30 1.94 7.72
N PHE A 94 -9.20 2.77 8.23
CA PHE A 94 -9.35 2.99 9.67
C PHE A 94 -9.87 1.74 10.38
N ALA A 95 -10.91 1.10 9.84
CA ALA A 95 -11.48 -0.13 10.42
C ALA A 95 -10.49 -1.30 10.36
N ASP A 96 -9.73 -1.42 9.27
CA ASP A 96 -8.67 -2.42 9.14
C ASP A 96 -7.55 -2.19 10.17
N ALA A 97 -7.16 -0.95 10.42
CA ALA A 97 -6.16 -0.60 11.44
C ALA A 97 -6.66 -0.88 12.86
N GLU A 98 -7.91 -0.51 13.18
CA GLU A 98 -8.54 -0.78 14.47
C GLU A 98 -8.66 -2.29 14.73
N ALA A 99 -9.15 -3.05 13.74
CA ALA A 99 -9.27 -4.49 13.83
C ALA A 99 -7.91 -5.16 14.00
N THR A 100 -6.87 -4.68 13.31
CA THR A 100 -5.50 -5.17 13.46
C THR A 100 -4.95 -4.91 14.85
N SER A 101 -5.23 -3.73 15.44
CA SER A 101 -4.83 -3.41 16.82
C SER A 101 -5.47 -4.36 17.83
N ARG A 102 -6.78 -4.57 17.72
CA ARG A 102 -7.52 -5.50 18.58
C ARG A 102 -7.03 -6.94 18.44
N LEU A 103 -6.75 -7.36 17.21
CA LEU A 103 -6.19 -8.69 16.93
C LEU A 103 -4.82 -8.84 17.57
N TYR A 104 -3.95 -7.83 17.50
CA TYR A 104 -2.64 -7.84 18.14
C TYR A 104 -2.75 -7.95 19.67
N GLU A 105 -3.67 -7.22 20.30
CA GLU A 105 -3.92 -7.32 21.74
C GLU A 105 -4.34 -8.73 22.15
N ILE A 106 -5.17 -9.40 21.34
CA ILE A 106 -5.57 -10.79 21.58
C ILE A 106 -4.34 -11.71 21.47
N PHE A 107 -3.54 -11.55 20.42
CA PHE A 107 -2.33 -12.33 20.22
C PHE A 107 -1.32 -12.14 21.35
N CYS A 108 -1.16 -10.93 21.88
CA CYS A 108 -0.33 -10.68 23.03
C CYS A 108 -0.82 -11.46 24.27
N ARG A 109 -2.13 -11.47 24.53
CA ARG A 109 -2.71 -12.20 25.67
C ARG A 109 -2.54 -13.70 25.55
N GLU A 110 -2.66 -14.27 24.33
CA GLU A 110 -2.67 -15.71 24.12
C GLU A 110 -1.27 -16.29 23.90
N PHE A 111 -0.35 -15.53 23.30
CA PHE A 111 0.87 -16.11 22.74
C PHE A 111 2.17 -15.41 23.17
N TYR A 112 2.15 -14.21 23.75
CA TYR A 112 3.37 -13.44 24.02
C TYR A 112 4.41 -14.25 24.83
N GLY A 113 4.01 -14.92 25.88
CA GLY A 113 4.90 -15.74 26.72
C GLY A 113 5.43 -17.03 26.07
N LYS A 114 4.99 -17.37 24.86
CA LYS A 114 5.44 -18.57 24.14
C LYS A 114 6.63 -18.31 23.24
N GLU A 115 6.66 -17.14 22.58
CA GLU A 115 7.76 -16.71 21.70
C GLU A 115 7.76 -15.18 21.56
N GLU A 116 8.43 -14.50 22.49
CA GLU A 116 8.42 -13.03 22.56
C GLU A 116 9.02 -12.35 21.33
N ASN A 117 10.03 -12.96 20.70
CA ASN A 117 10.75 -12.37 19.58
C ASN A 117 9.85 -12.04 18.37
N ILE A 118 8.75 -12.79 18.18
CA ILE A 118 7.85 -12.56 17.05
C ILE A 118 6.99 -11.31 17.24
N PHE A 119 6.85 -10.86 18.50
CA PHE A 119 6.12 -9.66 18.89
C PHE A 119 7.02 -8.42 18.92
N GLN A 120 8.33 -8.58 18.78
CA GLN A 120 9.24 -7.44 18.71
C GLN A 120 9.23 -6.80 17.32
N PRO A 121 9.30 -5.46 17.25
CA PRO A 121 9.42 -4.75 15.98
C PRO A 121 10.64 -5.24 15.18
N GLN A 122 10.43 -5.56 13.91
CA GLN A 122 11.47 -5.98 12.98
C GLN A 122 11.68 -4.90 11.92
N GLN A 123 12.93 -4.75 11.48
CA GLN A 123 13.24 -3.82 10.38
C GLN A 123 12.42 -4.17 9.13
N LEU A 124 11.66 -3.20 8.61
CA LEU A 124 10.92 -3.35 7.38
C LEU A 124 11.85 -3.11 6.18
N ILE A 125 12.18 -4.16 5.45
CA ILE A 125 13.09 -4.09 4.31
C ILE A 125 12.28 -4.17 3.02
N PHE A 126 12.24 -3.08 2.27
CA PHE A 126 11.64 -3.03 0.95
C PHE A 126 12.53 -2.29 -0.04
N LYS A 127 12.94 -2.97 -1.09
CA LYS A 127 13.77 -2.39 -2.14
C LYS A 127 12.87 -1.81 -3.23
N VAL A 128 12.77 -0.49 -3.28
CA VAL A 128 12.05 0.22 -4.34
C VAL A 128 12.77 -0.03 -5.66
N LYS A 129 12.05 -0.57 -6.64
CA LYS A 129 12.55 -0.70 -8.01
C LYS A 129 12.66 0.71 -8.60
N LYS A 130 13.82 1.06 -9.15
CA LYS A 130 13.97 2.30 -9.91
C LYS A 130 12.99 2.29 -11.08
N ASP A 131 12.26 3.36 -11.25
CA ASP A 131 11.45 3.53 -12.43
C ASP A 131 12.38 3.69 -13.65
N THR A 132 12.15 2.90 -14.67
CA THR A 132 12.95 2.90 -15.88
C THR A 132 12.25 3.72 -16.97
N PRO A 133 12.96 4.26 -17.96
CA PRO A 133 12.32 4.92 -19.09
C PRO A 133 11.27 4.02 -19.76
N ALA A 134 10.22 4.62 -20.26
CA ALA A 134 9.19 3.91 -20.99
C ALA A 134 9.79 3.10 -22.15
N THR A 135 9.30 1.87 -22.30
CA THR A 135 9.74 1.00 -23.40
C THR A 135 9.28 1.55 -24.76
N LYS A 136 9.98 1.19 -25.82
CA LYS A 136 9.60 1.56 -27.19
C LYS A 136 8.15 1.20 -27.48
N ALA A 137 7.73 0.00 -27.11
CA ALA A 137 6.36 -0.48 -27.27
C ALA A 137 5.30 0.38 -26.53
N GLN A 138 5.61 0.81 -25.31
CA GLN A 138 4.73 1.70 -24.53
C GLN A 138 4.62 3.09 -25.17
N LYS A 139 5.73 3.65 -25.65
CA LYS A 139 5.75 4.95 -26.35
C LYS A 139 4.93 4.88 -27.64
N GLU A 140 5.18 3.87 -28.48
CA GLU A 140 4.42 3.65 -29.72
C GLU A 140 2.92 3.45 -29.45
N GLN A 141 2.57 2.71 -28.42
CA GLN A 141 1.19 2.52 -28.02
C GLN A 141 0.54 3.85 -27.58
N LEU A 142 1.27 4.63 -26.77
CA LEU A 142 0.78 5.91 -26.29
C LEU A 142 0.57 6.90 -27.45
N TYR A 143 1.54 7.01 -28.38
CA TYR A 143 1.40 7.81 -29.59
C TYR A 143 0.18 7.38 -30.43
N ARG A 144 -0.02 6.09 -30.60
CA ARG A 144 -1.18 5.55 -31.33
C ARG A 144 -2.50 5.99 -30.69
N LEU A 145 -2.61 5.89 -29.37
CA LEU A 145 -3.81 6.30 -28.63
C LEU A 145 -4.03 7.84 -28.72
N ILE A 146 -2.97 8.63 -28.59
CA ILE A 146 -3.04 10.11 -28.73
C ILE A 146 -3.58 10.49 -30.09
N ILE A 147 -3.05 9.91 -31.17
CA ILE A 147 -3.48 10.20 -32.56
C ILE A 147 -4.91 9.71 -32.80
N GLN A 148 -5.22 8.48 -32.40
CA GLN A 148 -6.54 7.87 -32.59
C GLN A 148 -7.65 8.70 -31.93
N HIS A 149 -7.38 9.26 -30.76
CA HIS A 149 -8.36 9.99 -29.96
C HIS A 149 -8.19 11.51 -30.03
N LYS A 150 -7.28 12.02 -30.88
CA LYS A 150 -7.01 13.46 -31.09
C LYS A 150 -6.80 14.20 -29.76
N LEU A 151 -6.01 13.57 -28.84
CA LEU A 151 -5.79 14.11 -27.52
C LEU A 151 -4.73 15.21 -27.56
N GLU A 152 -5.02 16.33 -26.93
CA GLU A 152 -4.01 17.34 -26.59
C GLU A 152 -3.27 16.86 -25.33
N ILE A 153 -1.94 16.85 -25.38
CA ILE A 153 -1.09 16.42 -24.28
C ILE A 153 -0.18 17.57 -23.83
N ASP A 154 0.03 17.66 -22.53
CA ASP A 154 0.89 18.64 -21.85
C ASP A 154 2.23 18.04 -21.38
N TYR A 155 2.58 16.86 -21.87
CA TYR A 155 3.76 16.11 -21.45
C TYR A 155 4.54 15.53 -22.65
N ASP A 156 5.85 15.32 -22.44
CA ASP A 156 6.74 14.72 -23.43
C ASP A 156 6.75 13.19 -23.27
N VAL A 157 6.22 12.48 -24.27
CA VAL A 157 6.14 11.01 -24.28
C VAL A 157 7.54 10.36 -24.18
N GLU A 158 8.57 11.02 -24.73
CA GLU A 158 9.93 10.48 -24.72
C GLU A 158 10.58 10.49 -23.33
N LYS A 159 10.15 11.37 -22.45
CA LYS A 159 10.66 11.52 -21.09
C LYS A 159 9.92 10.70 -20.04
N LEU A 160 8.81 10.07 -20.44
CA LEU A 160 8.02 9.27 -19.49
C LEU A 160 8.80 8.07 -18.97
N SER A 161 8.60 7.78 -17.71
CA SER A 161 8.98 6.52 -17.11
C SER A 161 8.00 5.41 -17.53
N ARG A 162 8.41 4.16 -17.32
CA ARG A 162 7.60 2.97 -17.61
C ARG A 162 6.26 2.98 -16.87
N SER A 163 6.28 3.39 -15.60
CA SER A 163 5.08 3.47 -14.76
C SER A 163 4.14 4.60 -15.19
N GLU A 164 4.69 5.75 -15.57
CA GLU A 164 3.91 6.88 -16.08
C GLU A 164 3.26 6.55 -17.42
N ALA A 165 4.01 5.97 -18.34
CA ALA A 165 3.48 5.54 -19.63
C ALA A 165 2.32 4.54 -19.46
N SER A 166 2.46 3.52 -18.61
CA SER A 166 1.38 2.57 -18.31
C SER A 166 0.14 3.28 -17.77
N ARG A 167 0.29 4.13 -16.76
CA ARG A 167 -0.84 4.87 -16.16
C ARG A 167 -1.58 5.74 -17.19
N LYS A 168 -0.85 6.41 -18.09
CA LYS A 168 -1.45 7.23 -19.15
C LYS A 168 -2.19 6.38 -20.17
N ILE A 169 -1.63 5.25 -20.59
CA ILE A 169 -2.30 4.27 -21.47
C ILE A 169 -3.60 3.77 -20.84
N ASP A 170 -3.55 3.37 -19.58
CA ASP A 170 -4.73 2.84 -18.86
C ASP A 170 -5.80 3.92 -18.68
N LYS A 171 -5.41 5.17 -18.37
CA LYS A 171 -6.34 6.29 -18.24
C LYS A 171 -7.05 6.59 -19.56
N ILE A 172 -6.34 6.63 -20.69
CA ILE A 172 -6.94 6.86 -22.01
C ILE A 172 -7.92 5.73 -22.34
N ARG A 173 -7.57 4.47 -22.06
CA ARG A 173 -8.45 3.33 -22.31
C ARG A 173 -9.69 3.33 -21.39
N ALA A 174 -9.54 3.68 -20.12
CA ALA A 174 -10.65 3.73 -19.17
C ALA A 174 -11.68 4.82 -19.54
N CYS A 175 -11.24 5.96 -20.05
CA CYS A 175 -12.15 7.01 -20.54
C CYS A 175 -13.01 6.61 -21.74
N GLN A 176 -12.80 5.42 -22.32
CA GLN A 176 -13.50 4.92 -23.51
C GLN A 176 -14.48 3.78 -23.21
N MET A 177 -14.61 3.38 -21.95
CA MET A 177 -15.54 2.32 -21.52
C MET A 177 -16.86 2.89 -20.95
N ILE A 178 -17.14 4.20 -21.21
CA ILE A 178 -18.38 4.87 -20.79
C ILE A 178 -19.19 5.26 -22.02
#